data_fc2e44875da43a592c0ad9ec614da975
#
_entry.id   fc2e44875da43a592c0ad9ec614da975
#
_cell.length_a   1.000
_cell.length_b   1.000
_cell.length_c   1.000
_cell.angle_alpha   90.00
_cell.angle_beta   90.00
_cell.angle_gamma   90.00
#
_symmetry.space_group_name_H-M   'P 1'
#
loop_
_entity.id
_entity.type
_entity.pdbx_description
1 polymer ?
#
loop_
_entity_poly.entity_id
_entity_poly.type
_entity_poly.pdbx_seq_one_letter_code
_entity_poly.pdbx_strand_id
1 'polypeptide(L)' 'MDEGKQIILQMKYARIIEAVAHIAGISRESAMDVFYNSELMQLIQDGVADLHCRSDLYLAEEVLRESSLQKR' A
#
# COMPACT_ATOMS: atom_id res chain seq x y z
N MET A 1 15.92 -7.50 16.71
CA MET A 1 14.81 -8.20 16.14
C MET A 1 13.84 -7.29 15.48
N ASP A 2 13.19 -7.82 14.52
CA ASP A 2 12.35 -6.98 13.66
C ASP A 2 10.88 -7.14 13.94
N GLU A 3 10.53 -7.73 15.08
CA GLU A 3 9.13 -7.93 15.40
C GLU A 3 8.37 -6.63 15.49
N GLY A 4 8.95 -5.64 16.18
CA GLY A 4 8.30 -4.35 16.30
C GLY A 4 8.18 -3.66 14.96
N LYS A 5 9.22 -3.77 14.13
CA LYS A 5 9.19 -3.17 12.82
C LYS A 5 8.13 -3.81 11.94
N GLN A 6 8.00 -5.13 12.01
CA GLN A 6 7.00 -5.82 11.22
C GLN A 6 5.58 -5.42 11.61
N ILE A 7 5.36 -5.27 12.91
CA ILE A 7 4.04 -4.85 13.38
C ILE A 7 3.72 -3.46 12.86
N ILE A 8 4.70 -2.56 12.91
CA ILE A 8 4.50 -1.19 12.42
C ILE A 8 4.19 -1.20 10.93
N LEU A 9 4.91 -2.02 10.17
CA LEU A 9 4.66 -2.11 8.74
C LEU A 9 3.29 -2.69 8.44
N GLN A 10 2.86 -3.69 9.20
CA GLN A 10 1.55 -4.27 9.00
C GLN A 10 0.45 -3.25 9.25
N MET A 11 0.63 -2.44 10.29
CA MET A 11 -0.33 -1.39 10.57
C MET A 11 -0.34 -0.36 9.45
N LYS A 12 0.82 -0.04 8.92
CA LYS A 12 0.93 0.88 7.79
C LYS A 12 0.20 0.33 6.58
N TYR A 13 0.42 -0.95 6.29
CA TYR A 13 -0.26 -1.58 5.16
C TYR A 13 -1.77 -1.51 5.31
N ALA A 14 -2.25 -1.80 6.52
CA ALA A 14 -3.69 -1.77 6.76
C ALA A 14 -4.28 -0.39 6.49
N ARG A 15 -3.57 0.66 6.88
CA ARG A 15 -4.04 2.02 6.66
C ARG A 15 -4.01 2.37 5.18
N ILE A 16 -2.99 1.91 4.46
CA ILE A 16 -2.92 2.15 3.03
C ILE A 16 -4.07 1.45 2.32
N ILE A 17 -4.34 0.21 2.71
CA ILE A 17 -5.43 -0.55 2.11
C ILE A 17 -6.76 0.13 2.37
N GLU A 18 -6.97 0.63 3.58
CA GLU A 18 -8.18 1.37 3.89
C GLU A 18 -8.32 2.59 2.98
N ALA A 19 -7.22 3.32 2.81
CA ALA A 19 -7.25 4.50 1.96
C ALA A 19 -7.54 4.12 0.51
N VAL A 20 -6.94 3.05 0.03
CA VAL A 20 -7.19 2.58 -1.34
C VAL A 20 -8.67 2.25 -1.51
N ALA A 21 -9.24 1.52 -0.55
CA ALA A 21 -10.64 1.15 -0.64
C ALA A 21 -11.53 2.38 -0.67
N HIS A 22 -11.21 3.36 0.15
CA HIS A 22 -12.01 4.56 0.23
C HIS A 22 -11.91 5.39 -1.04
N ILE A 23 -10.70 5.61 -1.51
CA ILE A 23 -10.48 6.45 -2.70
C ILE A 23 -11.10 5.83 -3.92
N ALA A 24 -10.90 4.53 -4.11
CA ALA A 24 -11.37 3.84 -5.30
C ALA A 24 -12.83 3.40 -5.20
N GLY A 25 -13.42 3.46 -4.00
CA GLY A 25 -14.78 3.01 -3.82
C GLY A 25 -14.93 1.53 -4.01
N ILE A 26 -13.96 0.75 -3.58
CA ILE A 26 -13.98 -0.70 -3.71
C ILE A 26 -13.97 -1.34 -2.32
N SER A 27 -14.24 -2.63 -2.30
CA SER A 27 -14.24 -3.36 -1.04
C SER A 27 -12.83 -3.44 -0.48
N ARG A 28 -12.74 -3.71 0.81
CA ARG A 28 -11.45 -3.88 1.45
C ARG A 28 -10.68 -5.04 0.85
N GLU A 29 -11.38 -6.11 0.52
CA GLU A 29 -10.74 -7.27 -0.07
C GLU A 29 -10.15 -6.94 -1.43
N SER A 30 -10.90 -6.18 -2.23
CA SER A 30 -10.38 -5.76 -3.53
C SER A 30 -9.17 -4.84 -3.34
N ALA A 31 -9.23 -3.96 -2.36
CA ALA A 31 -8.12 -3.06 -2.09
C ALA A 31 -6.90 -3.85 -1.65
N MET A 32 -7.08 -4.90 -0.88
CA MET A 32 -5.97 -5.75 -0.48
C MET A 32 -5.31 -6.40 -1.70
N ASP A 33 -6.13 -6.89 -2.61
CA ASP A 33 -5.60 -7.47 -3.84
C ASP A 33 -4.77 -6.46 -4.61
N VAL A 34 -5.31 -5.27 -4.79
CA VAL A 34 -4.61 -4.23 -5.52
C VAL A 34 -3.30 -3.91 -4.85
N PHE A 35 -3.31 -3.76 -3.52
CA PHE A 35 -2.11 -3.38 -2.79
C PHE A 35 -1.05 -4.47 -2.85
N TYR A 36 -1.44 -5.72 -2.57
CA TYR A 36 -0.46 -6.79 -2.48
C TYR A 36 0.09 -7.22 -3.83
N ASN A 37 -0.57 -6.83 -4.91
CA ASN A 37 -0.05 -7.07 -6.24
C ASN A 37 0.70 -5.87 -6.80
N SER A 38 0.86 -4.82 -6.03
CA SER A 38 1.52 -3.62 -6.49
C SER A 38 3.03 -3.73 -6.31
N GLU A 39 3.74 -3.06 -7.19
CA GLU A 39 5.18 -2.94 -7.07
C GLU A 39 5.55 -2.08 -5.88
N LEU A 40 4.70 -1.11 -5.58
CA LEU A 40 4.96 -0.22 -4.47
C LEU A 40 5.06 -0.96 -3.15
N MET A 41 4.20 -1.97 -2.98
CA MET A 41 4.25 -2.77 -1.75
C MET A 41 5.62 -3.45 -1.60
N GLN A 42 6.14 -3.94 -2.70
CA GLN A 42 7.47 -4.55 -2.68
C GLN A 42 8.53 -3.54 -2.28
N LEU A 43 8.45 -2.35 -2.85
CA LEU A 43 9.43 -1.31 -2.55
C LEU A 43 9.37 -0.89 -1.08
N ILE A 44 8.17 -0.81 -0.53
CA ILE A 44 8.02 -0.48 0.88
C ILE A 44 8.65 -1.58 1.74
N GLN A 45 8.38 -2.81 1.38
CA GLN A 45 8.90 -3.96 2.12
C GLN A 45 10.42 -3.98 2.09
N ASP A 46 11.00 -3.60 0.97
CA ASP A 46 12.45 -3.58 0.81
C ASP A 46 13.10 -2.34 1.42
N GLY A 47 12.31 -1.40 1.91
CA GLY A 47 12.84 -0.21 2.54
C GLY A 47 13.40 0.80 1.56
N VAL A 48 12.98 0.73 0.33
CA VAL A 48 13.51 1.62 -0.71
C VAL A 48 13.06 3.06 -0.45
N ALA A 49 14.02 3.98 -0.42
CA ALA A 49 13.76 5.42 -0.34
C ALA A 49 12.84 5.80 0.82
N ASP A 50 12.82 4.99 1.88
CA ASP A 50 12.01 5.27 3.06
C ASP A 50 10.55 5.52 2.72
N LEU A 51 10.04 4.77 1.76
CA LEU A 51 8.65 4.95 1.34
C LEU A 51 7.67 4.77 2.48
N HIS A 52 8.02 3.93 3.45
CA HIS A 52 7.14 3.68 4.59
C HIS A 52 6.91 4.95 5.42
N CYS A 53 7.74 5.97 5.22
CA CYS A 53 7.59 7.25 5.92
C CYS A 53 6.65 8.20 5.21
N ARG A 54 6.21 7.86 4.00
CA ARG A 54 5.28 8.70 3.27
C ARG A 54 3.88 8.56 3.84
N SER A 55 3.02 9.51 3.56
CA SER A 55 1.66 9.47 4.08
C SER A 55 0.89 8.30 3.49
N ASP A 56 -0.08 7.81 4.25
CA ASP A 56 -0.92 6.72 3.78
C ASP A 56 -1.65 7.11 2.50
N LEU A 57 -2.11 8.34 2.44
CA LEU A 57 -2.83 8.82 1.28
C LEU A 57 -1.95 8.85 0.04
N TYR A 58 -0.74 9.34 0.20
CA TYR A 58 0.20 9.40 -0.91
C TYR A 58 0.45 7.99 -1.46
N LEU A 59 0.70 7.05 -0.57
CA LEU A 59 1.01 5.69 -0.99
C LEU A 59 -0.20 5.02 -1.62
N ALA A 60 -1.39 5.29 -1.09
CA ALA A 60 -2.60 4.73 -1.66
C ALA A 60 -2.81 5.25 -3.08
N GLU A 61 -2.56 6.52 -3.29
CA GLU A 61 -2.71 7.12 -4.62
C GLU A 61 -1.70 6.52 -5.59
N GLU A 62 -0.49 6.27 -5.14
CA GLU A 62 0.51 5.65 -5.99
C GLU A 62 0.12 4.23 -6.37
N VAL A 63 -0.41 3.48 -5.42
CA VAL A 63 -0.87 2.12 -5.69
C VAL A 63 -1.97 2.15 -6.75
N LEU A 64 -2.89 3.07 -6.62
CA LEU A 64 -3.99 3.15 -7.57
C LEU A 64 -3.53 3.61 -8.94
N ARG A 65 -2.57 4.52 -8.97
CA ARG A 65 -2.02 4.95 -10.26
C ARG A 65 -1.36 3.78 -10.98
N GLU A 66 -0.58 3.01 -10.24
CA GLU A 66 0.09 1.85 -10.80
C GLU A 66 -0.93 0.85 -11.33
N SER A 67 -1.97 0.59 -10.54
CA SER A 67 -3.02 -0.34 -10.93
C SER A 67 -3.72 0.13 -12.19
N SER A 68 -3.99 1.42 -12.27
CA SER A 68 -4.65 1.99 -13.44
C SER A 68 -3.80 1.82 -14.69
N LEU A 69 -2.50 2.02 -14.57
CA LEU A 69 -1.61 1.88 -15.70
C LEU A 69 -1.51 0.43 -16.17
N GLN A 70 -1.61 -0.50 -15.25
CA GLN A 70 -1.49 -1.92 -15.60
C GLN A 70 -2.78 -2.47 -16.16
N LYS A 71 -3.83 -1.73 -16.06
CA LYS A 71 -5.15 -2.23 -16.39
C LYS A 71 -5.46 -2.20 -17.86
N ARG A 72 -4.51 -2.10 -18.69
CA ARG A 72 -4.72 -1.95 -20.13
C ARG A 72 -4.82 -3.28 -20.85
#